data_f8de4f76343e1fff9de4240a9a1e2742
#
_entry.id   f8de4f76343e1fff9de4240a9a1e2742
#
_cell.length_a   1.000
_cell.length_b   1.000
_cell.length_c   1.000
_cell.angle_alpha   90.00
_cell.angle_beta   90.00
_cell.angle_gamma   90.00
#
_symmetry.space_group_name_H-M   'P 1'
#
loop_
_entity.id
_entity.type
_entity.pdbx_description
1 polymer ?
#
loop_
_entity_poly.entity_id
_entity_poly.type
_entity_poly.pdbx_seq_one_letter_code
_entity_poly.pdbx_strand_id
1 'polypeptide(L)'
;MAKIALVESKPSRNDYVRLFNNEIQFDQFQLCSDPTVKKVLKRDCDIVINEDDYDWIILVGSECLKYFTNQNSVTEYSGRCIDDKYLPVINPAMLAFKPEAKKTWEESQSNIIKYTQGKLKQQKLGEDKCYGITDSPTLYTFLENALNHDNDFIALDSETSGLYPRDGYMLGISLSYEEEHGAYIDCECIDEKAE
;
A
#
# COMPACT_ATOMS: atom_id res chain seq x y z
N MET A 1 17.88 17.07 -5.45
CA MET A 1 16.44 17.16 -5.20
C MET A 1 15.81 16.11 -6.10
N ALA A 2 14.92 15.27 -5.59
CA ALA A 2 14.30 14.22 -6.40
C ALA A 2 13.51 14.83 -7.56
N LYS A 3 13.63 14.23 -8.75
CA LYS A 3 12.86 14.66 -9.92
C LYS A 3 11.53 13.91 -9.93
N ILE A 4 10.42 14.62 -9.92
CA ILE A 4 9.09 14.09 -9.70
C ILE A 4 8.20 14.39 -10.90
N ALA A 5 7.48 13.37 -11.38
CA ALA A 5 6.38 13.54 -12.31
C ALA A 5 5.04 13.39 -11.58
N LEU A 6 4.03 14.15 -11.97
CA LEU A 6 2.65 13.94 -11.60
C LEU A 6 1.84 13.64 -12.86
N VAL A 7 1.13 12.51 -12.86
CA VAL A 7 0.31 12.09 -14.00
C VAL A 7 -1.16 12.05 -13.58
N GLU A 8 -1.99 12.82 -14.28
CA GLU A 8 -3.45 12.76 -14.15
C GLU A 8 -4.09 12.13 -15.41
N SER A 9 -5.32 11.67 -15.30
CA SER A 9 -5.98 10.98 -16.43
C SER A 9 -6.22 11.90 -17.62
N LYS A 10 -6.58 13.15 -17.37
CA LYS A 10 -6.85 14.19 -18.37
C LYS A 10 -6.71 15.58 -17.74
N PRO A 11 -6.58 16.66 -18.54
CA PRO A 11 -6.44 18.01 -18.01
C PRO A 11 -7.55 18.34 -17.01
N SER A 12 -7.18 18.80 -15.82
CA SER A 12 -8.08 19.22 -14.75
C SER A 12 -7.79 20.64 -14.30
N ARG A 13 -8.67 21.19 -13.46
CA ARG A 13 -8.47 22.51 -12.84
C ARG A 13 -7.86 22.39 -11.44
N ASN A 14 -7.34 21.22 -11.08
CA ASN A 14 -6.72 21.01 -9.78
C ASN A 14 -5.38 21.75 -9.71
N ASP A 15 -5.17 22.49 -8.64
CA ASP A 15 -3.88 23.07 -8.30
C ASP A 15 -3.13 22.05 -7.41
N TYR A 16 -2.42 21.12 -8.04
CA TYR A 16 -1.70 20.07 -7.33
C TYR A 16 -0.55 20.63 -6.49
N VAL A 17 0.08 21.74 -6.88
CA VAL A 17 1.13 22.36 -6.07
C VAL A 17 0.56 22.75 -4.71
N ARG A 18 -0.59 23.43 -4.71
CA ARG A 18 -1.31 23.79 -3.49
C ARG A 18 -1.85 22.56 -2.74
N LEU A 19 -2.34 21.57 -3.48
CA LEU A 19 -2.84 20.31 -2.91
C LEU A 19 -1.75 19.50 -2.19
N PHE A 20 -0.47 19.67 -2.55
CA PHE A 20 0.68 19.12 -1.83
C PHE A 20 1.39 20.17 -0.96
N ASN A 21 0.64 21.15 -0.41
CA ASN A 21 1.08 22.17 0.54
C ASN A 21 2.29 23.01 0.07
N ASN A 22 2.54 23.09 -1.23
CA ASN A 22 3.74 23.70 -1.84
C ASN A 22 5.06 23.03 -1.38
N GLU A 23 5.02 21.79 -0.89
CA GLU A 23 6.20 21.09 -0.35
C GLU A 23 6.97 20.29 -1.42
N ILE A 24 6.34 20.00 -2.56
CA ILE A 24 6.95 19.27 -3.68
C ILE A 24 6.78 20.03 -4.99
N GLN A 25 7.78 19.88 -5.85
CA GLN A 25 7.76 20.38 -7.23
C GLN A 25 7.77 19.19 -8.18
N PHE A 26 7.01 19.24 -9.25
CA PHE A 26 6.86 18.16 -10.22
C PHE A 26 6.57 18.67 -11.61
N ASP A 27 6.92 17.89 -12.61
CA ASP A 27 6.46 18.05 -13.98
C ASP A 27 5.08 17.39 -14.11
N GLN A 28 4.11 18.07 -14.71
CA GLN A 28 2.73 17.59 -14.82
C GLN A 28 2.47 17.02 -16.21
N PHE A 29 1.87 15.81 -16.24
CA PHE A 29 1.50 15.09 -17.45
C PHE A 29 0.03 14.66 -17.40
N GLN A 30 -0.54 14.37 -18.57
CA GLN A 30 -1.86 13.79 -18.73
C GLN A 30 -1.75 12.48 -19.51
N LEU A 31 -2.55 11.46 -19.13
CA LEU A 31 -2.66 10.23 -19.95
C LEU A 31 -3.30 10.53 -21.29
N CYS A 32 -4.31 11.41 -21.30
CA CYS A 32 -5.04 11.81 -22.49
C CYS A 32 -5.12 13.34 -22.55
N SER A 33 -4.69 13.93 -23.64
CA SER A 33 -4.72 15.39 -23.84
C SER A 33 -6.13 15.93 -24.11
N ASP A 34 -7.08 15.09 -24.51
CA ASP A 34 -8.47 15.49 -24.80
C ASP A 34 -9.31 15.54 -23.50
N PRO A 35 -9.70 16.76 -23.04
CA PRO A 35 -10.51 16.93 -21.85
C PRO A 35 -11.95 16.43 -22.01
N THR A 36 -12.43 16.21 -23.23
CA THR A 36 -13.83 15.82 -23.49
C THR A 36 -14.11 14.35 -23.29
N VAL A 37 -13.05 13.51 -23.26
CA VAL A 37 -13.16 12.07 -23.00
C VAL A 37 -13.77 11.83 -21.62
N LYS A 38 -14.89 11.11 -21.55
CA LYS A 38 -15.56 10.84 -20.28
C LYS A 38 -14.77 9.91 -19.38
N LYS A 39 -14.22 8.82 -19.96
CA LYS A 39 -13.40 7.83 -19.30
C LYS A 39 -12.21 7.52 -20.20
N VAL A 40 -11.00 7.70 -19.70
CA VAL A 40 -9.78 7.44 -20.45
C VAL A 40 -9.55 5.92 -20.52
N LEU A 41 -9.50 5.39 -21.73
CA LEU A 41 -9.14 4.00 -22.01
C LEU A 41 -7.72 3.96 -22.57
N LYS A 42 -7.08 2.81 -22.53
CA LYS A 42 -5.68 2.64 -23.02
C LYS A 42 -5.47 3.16 -24.45
N ARG A 43 -6.49 3.04 -25.31
CA ARG A 43 -6.45 3.55 -26.72
C ARG A 43 -6.52 5.07 -26.81
N ASP A 44 -6.98 5.77 -25.79
CA ASP A 44 -7.15 7.22 -25.74
C ASP A 44 -5.90 7.90 -25.13
N CYS A 45 -4.92 7.09 -24.68
CA CYS A 45 -3.71 7.59 -24.05
C CYS A 45 -2.71 8.06 -25.13
N ASP A 46 -2.28 9.31 -24.99
CA ASP A 46 -1.29 9.97 -25.86
C ASP A 46 -0.10 10.53 -25.06
N ILE A 47 0.03 10.11 -23.79
CA ILE A 47 1.12 10.54 -22.91
C ILE A 47 2.49 10.19 -23.49
N VAL A 48 3.39 11.16 -23.46
CA VAL A 48 4.81 10.98 -23.79
C VAL A 48 5.61 11.30 -22.53
N ILE A 49 6.07 10.29 -21.84
CA ILE A 49 6.91 10.40 -20.63
C ILE A 49 7.99 9.31 -20.71
N ASN A 50 9.24 9.71 -20.43
CA ASN A 50 10.29 8.75 -20.15
C ASN A 50 10.36 8.57 -18.63
N GLU A 51 9.92 7.42 -18.15
CA GLU A 51 9.83 7.13 -16.72
C GLU A 51 11.20 7.14 -16.04
N ASP A 52 12.26 6.77 -16.76
CA ASP A 52 13.63 6.75 -16.22
C ASP A 52 14.19 8.14 -15.90
N ASP A 53 13.56 9.20 -16.43
CA ASP A 53 13.94 10.57 -16.12
C ASP A 53 13.49 11.04 -14.74
N TYR A 54 12.65 10.26 -14.03
CA TYR A 54 12.03 10.64 -12.76
C TYR A 54 12.37 9.65 -11.66
N ASP A 55 12.65 10.17 -10.48
CA ASP A 55 12.83 9.37 -9.27
C ASP A 55 11.47 8.87 -8.75
N TRP A 56 10.43 9.72 -8.88
CA TRP A 56 9.08 9.42 -8.42
C TRP A 56 8.03 9.81 -9.46
N ILE A 57 6.99 8.99 -9.57
CA ILE A 57 5.83 9.26 -10.43
C ILE A 57 4.55 9.19 -9.60
N ILE A 58 3.93 10.33 -9.36
CA ILE A 58 2.65 10.44 -8.66
C ILE A 58 1.52 10.11 -9.63
N LEU A 59 0.71 9.12 -9.32
CA LEU A 59 -0.38 8.62 -10.16
C LEU A 59 -1.74 9.04 -9.59
N VAL A 60 -2.42 9.98 -10.25
CA VAL A 60 -3.70 10.52 -9.78
C VAL A 60 -4.87 9.74 -10.37
N GLY A 61 -5.56 9.00 -9.51
CA GLY A 61 -6.76 8.24 -9.87
C GLY A 61 -6.49 6.86 -10.45
N SER A 62 -7.58 6.10 -10.61
CA SER A 62 -7.51 4.69 -11.00
C SER A 62 -7.05 4.45 -12.42
N GLU A 63 -7.32 5.38 -13.35
CA GLU A 63 -6.87 5.26 -14.73
C GLU A 63 -5.34 5.30 -14.83
N CYS A 64 -4.69 6.25 -14.11
CA CYS A 64 -3.24 6.36 -14.07
C CYS A 64 -2.62 5.15 -13.38
N LEU A 65 -3.16 4.74 -12.22
CA LEU A 65 -2.69 3.56 -11.52
C LEU A 65 -2.71 2.32 -12.45
N LYS A 66 -3.83 2.07 -13.12
CA LYS A 66 -3.98 0.94 -14.02
C LYS A 66 -3.05 0.99 -15.23
N TYR A 67 -2.78 2.17 -15.75
CA TYR A 67 -1.92 2.34 -16.92
C TYR A 67 -0.46 1.96 -16.63
N PHE A 68 0.07 2.42 -15.49
CA PHE A 68 1.48 2.23 -15.12
C PHE A 68 1.76 0.94 -14.34
N THR A 69 0.83 0.46 -13.52
CA THR A 69 1.10 -0.64 -12.57
C THR A 69 0.21 -1.87 -12.75
N ASN A 70 -0.79 -1.83 -13.65
CA ASN A 70 -1.85 -2.83 -13.81
C ASN A 70 -2.73 -3.06 -12.56
N GLN A 71 -2.55 -2.28 -11.48
CA GLN A 71 -3.40 -2.34 -10.29
C GLN A 71 -4.75 -1.66 -10.54
N ASN A 72 -5.81 -2.07 -9.86
CA ASN A 72 -7.17 -1.58 -10.13
C ASN A 72 -7.76 -0.71 -9.01
N SER A 73 -7.28 -0.83 -7.78
CA SER A 73 -7.86 -0.19 -6.59
C SER A 73 -7.00 0.98 -6.11
N VAL A 74 -7.25 2.19 -6.64
CA VAL A 74 -6.49 3.37 -6.20
C VAL A 74 -6.67 3.68 -4.70
N THR A 75 -7.80 3.34 -4.11
CA THR A 75 -8.05 3.58 -2.68
C THR A 75 -7.16 2.70 -1.81
N GLU A 76 -6.92 1.45 -2.21
CA GLU A 76 -6.07 0.50 -1.51
C GLU A 76 -4.59 0.89 -1.57
N TYR A 77 -4.13 1.38 -2.73
CA TYR A 77 -2.73 1.76 -2.94
C TYR A 77 -2.44 3.24 -2.66
N SER A 78 -3.44 4.04 -2.32
CA SER A 78 -3.28 5.48 -2.13
C SER A 78 -2.28 5.80 -1.00
N GLY A 79 -1.23 6.54 -1.33
CA GLY A 79 -0.16 6.90 -0.39
C GLY A 79 0.85 5.80 -0.10
N ARG A 80 0.79 4.67 -0.83
CA ARG A 80 1.80 3.59 -0.78
C ARG A 80 2.74 3.69 -1.96
N CYS A 81 3.97 3.25 -1.79
CA CYS A 81 4.92 3.15 -2.88
C CYS A 81 4.77 1.80 -3.60
N ILE A 82 4.73 1.82 -4.92
CA ILE A 82 4.72 0.63 -5.78
C ILE A 82 6.00 0.63 -6.61
N ASP A 83 6.69 -0.52 -6.66
CA ASP A 83 7.90 -0.77 -7.46
C ASP A 83 9.00 0.30 -7.25
N ASP A 84 9.16 0.79 -6.02
CA ASP A 84 10.12 1.85 -5.63
C ASP A 84 10.04 3.14 -6.46
N LYS A 85 8.90 3.40 -7.12
CA LYS A 85 8.76 4.49 -8.10
C LYS A 85 7.41 5.17 -8.12
N TYR A 86 6.32 4.39 -8.06
CA TYR A 86 4.98 4.93 -8.27
C TYR A 86 4.31 5.25 -6.94
N LEU A 87 3.71 6.43 -6.86
CA LEU A 87 3.01 6.96 -5.68
C LEU A 87 1.54 7.25 -6.03
N PRO A 88 0.66 6.25 -5.95
CA PRO A 88 -0.76 6.45 -6.25
C PRO A 88 -1.44 7.37 -5.24
N VAL A 89 -2.39 8.16 -5.74
CA VAL A 89 -3.27 8.99 -4.92
C VAL A 89 -4.66 9.03 -5.53
N ILE A 90 -5.70 9.06 -4.68
CA ILE A 90 -7.07 9.25 -5.15
C ILE A 90 -7.22 10.59 -5.86
N ASN A 91 -8.15 10.68 -6.81
CA ASN A 91 -8.42 11.94 -7.48
C ASN A 91 -9.08 12.94 -6.49
N PRO A 92 -8.50 14.14 -6.28
CA PRO A 92 -9.05 15.12 -5.34
C PRO A 92 -10.48 15.57 -5.68
N ALA A 93 -10.92 15.44 -6.93
CA ALA A 93 -12.31 15.68 -7.30
C ALA A 93 -13.30 14.74 -6.57
N MET A 94 -12.86 13.57 -6.10
CA MET A 94 -13.70 12.67 -5.30
C MET A 94 -14.13 13.28 -3.97
N LEU A 95 -13.34 14.19 -3.40
CA LEU A 95 -13.64 14.82 -2.11
C LEU A 95 -14.94 15.63 -2.12
N ALA A 96 -15.33 16.14 -3.29
CA ALA A 96 -16.59 16.85 -3.47
C ALA A 96 -17.83 15.92 -3.36
N PHE A 97 -17.67 14.62 -3.66
CA PHE A 97 -18.75 13.64 -3.69
C PHE A 97 -18.68 12.61 -2.56
N LYS A 98 -17.48 12.44 -1.97
CA LYS A 98 -17.19 11.46 -0.90
C LYS A 98 -16.38 12.13 0.20
N PRO A 99 -17.01 12.87 1.13
CA PRO A 99 -16.28 13.54 2.21
C PRO A 99 -15.44 12.60 3.08
N GLU A 100 -15.89 11.33 3.21
CA GLU A 100 -15.16 10.28 3.94
C GLU A 100 -13.78 9.97 3.34
N ALA A 101 -13.58 10.23 2.04
CA ALA A 101 -12.27 10.07 1.40
C ALA A 101 -11.23 11.12 1.82
N LYS A 102 -11.63 12.14 2.58
CA LYS A 102 -10.75 13.21 3.02
C LYS A 102 -9.57 12.68 3.86
N LYS A 103 -9.85 11.77 4.79
CA LYS A 103 -8.80 11.14 5.61
C LYS A 103 -7.78 10.40 4.75
N THR A 104 -8.25 9.58 3.81
CA THR A 104 -7.38 8.86 2.86
C THR A 104 -6.54 9.81 2.03
N TRP A 105 -7.12 10.94 1.60
CA TRP A 105 -6.38 11.97 0.86
C TRP A 105 -5.25 12.58 1.71
N GLU A 106 -5.56 13.02 2.93
CA GLU A 106 -4.61 13.68 3.84
C GLU A 106 -3.46 12.74 4.23
N GLU A 107 -3.75 11.47 4.51
CA GLU A 107 -2.73 10.45 4.78
C GLU A 107 -1.85 10.20 3.56
N SER A 108 -2.46 10.03 2.38
CA SER A 108 -1.74 9.80 1.13
C SER A 108 -0.84 10.99 0.77
N GLN A 109 -1.34 12.21 0.88
CA GLN A 109 -0.61 13.44 0.69
C GLN A 109 0.63 13.50 1.59
N SER A 110 0.45 13.25 2.90
CA SER A 110 1.54 13.23 3.87
C SER A 110 2.61 12.18 3.52
N ASN A 111 2.19 10.98 3.14
CA ASN A 111 3.11 9.90 2.78
C ASN A 111 3.89 10.22 1.50
N ILE A 112 3.21 10.72 0.45
CA ILE A 112 3.86 11.11 -0.80
C ILE A 112 4.93 12.18 -0.55
N ILE A 113 4.62 13.20 0.26
CA ILE A 113 5.60 14.22 0.64
C ILE A 113 6.80 13.59 1.35
N LYS A 114 6.57 12.66 2.28
CA LYS A 114 7.65 11.97 3.01
C LYS A 114 8.51 11.10 2.09
N TYR A 115 7.90 10.35 1.15
CA TYR A 115 8.64 9.56 0.15
C TYR A 115 9.54 10.45 -0.71
N THR A 116 8.99 11.52 -1.28
CA THR A 116 9.73 12.42 -2.17
C THR A 116 10.83 13.20 -1.46
N GLN A 117 10.73 13.38 -0.14
CA GLN A 117 11.75 13.99 0.71
C GLN A 117 12.74 12.96 1.30
N GLY A 118 12.60 11.67 0.99
CA GLY A 118 13.44 10.59 1.53
C GLY A 118 13.24 10.30 3.02
N LYS A 119 12.15 10.81 3.61
CA LYS A 119 11.80 10.60 5.03
C LYS A 119 11.02 9.31 5.26
N LEU A 120 10.42 8.75 4.23
CA LEU A 120 9.75 7.47 4.22
C LEU A 120 10.43 6.60 3.18
N LYS A 121 10.89 5.43 3.57
CA LYS A 121 11.36 4.41 2.65
C LYS A 121 10.20 3.46 2.36
N GLN A 122 10.20 2.83 1.20
CA GLN A 122 9.28 1.73 0.95
C GLN A 122 9.52 0.69 2.05
N GLN A 123 8.49 0.43 2.82
CA GLN A 123 8.45 -0.81 3.55
C GLN A 123 8.32 -1.89 2.49
N LYS A 124 9.42 -2.54 2.13
CA LYS A 124 9.33 -3.86 1.53
C LYS A 124 8.63 -4.68 2.59
N LEU A 125 7.36 -4.96 2.41
CA LEU A 125 6.72 -6.09 3.09
C LEU A 125 7.64 -7.25 2.77
N GLY A 126 8.43 -7.63 3.77
CA GLY A 126 9.41 -8.69 3.61
C GLY A 126 8.63 -9.97 3.39
N GLU A 127 8.38 -10.32 2.14
CA GLU A 127 7.83 -11.63 1.77
C GLU A 127 8.62 -12.74 2.48
N ASP A 128 9.88 -12.48 2.78
CA ASP A 128 10.80 -13.38 3.46
C ASP A 128 10.60 -13.47 4.99
N LYS A 129 9.83 -12.57 5.61
CA LYS A 129 9.63 -12.51 7.06
C LYS A 129 8.23 -12.98 7.51
N CYS A 130 7.33 -13.29 6.58
CA CYS A 130 6.02 -13.83 6.87
C CYS A 130 5.92 -15.25 6.31
N TYR A 131 5.69 -16.25 7.18
CA TYR A 131 5.68 -17.66 6.79
C TYR A 131 4.66 -18.47 7.57
N GLY A 132 4.26 -19.60 7.00
CA GLY A 132 3.40 -20.56 7.65
C GLY A 132 4.21 -21.54 8.50
N ILE A 133 3.71 -21.83 9.71
CA ILE A 133 4.24 -22.86 10.62
C ILE A 133 3.27 -24.03 10.64
N THR A 134 3.73 -25.17 10.19
CA THR A 134 2.95 -26.42 10.08
C THR A 134 3.58 -27.58 10.85
N ASP A 135 4.62 -27.32 11.64
CA ASP A 135 5.29 -28.32 12.45
C ASP A 135 5.79 -27.76 13.79
N SER A 136 5.82 -28.60 14.81
CA SER A 136 6.20 -28.24 16.17
C SER A 136 7.64 -27.73 16.29
N PRO A 137 8.68 -28.31 15.66
CA PRO A 137 10.05 -27.79 15.76
C PRO A 137 10.18 -26.35 15.27
N THR A 138 9.52 -26.01 14.14
CA THR A 138 9.51 -24.65 13.60
C THR A 138 8.77 -23.69 14.55
N LEU A 139 7.66 -24.13 15.14
CA LEU A 139 6.92 -23.37 16.14
C LEU A 139 7.79 -23.05 17.36
N TYR A 140 8.47 -24.04 17.95
CA TYR A 140 9.35 -23.83 19.10
C TYR A 140 10.45 -22.83 18.80
N THR A 141 11.10 -22.95 17.65
CA THR A 141 12.14 -22.00 17.23
C THR A 141 11.57 -20.58 17.11
N PHE A 142 10.39 -20.42 16.54
CA PHE A 142 9.73 -19.11 16.41
C PHE A 142 9.40 -18.51 17.78
N LEU A 143 8.83 -19.33 18.68
CA LEU A 143 8.47 -18.88 20.04
C LEU A 143 9.72 -18.53 20.87
N GLU A 144 10.80 -19.28 20.76
CA GLU A 144 12.07 -18.96 21.43
C GLU A 144 12.61 -17.61 20.93
N ASN A 145 12.59 -17.37 19.64
CA ASN A 145 12.99 -16.09 19.06
C ASN A 145 12.11 -14.93 19.55
N ALA A 146 10.79 -15.14 19.60
CA ALA A 146 9.85 -14.15 20.09
C ALA A 146 10.05 -13.81 21.57
N LEU A 147 10.33 -14.84 22.41
CA LEU A 147 10.57 -14.66 23.85
C LEU A 147 11.92 -13.99 24.15
N ASN A 148 12.90 -14.17 23.29
CA ASN A 148 14.23 -13.56 23.46
C ASN A 148 14.37 -12.21 22.72
N HIS A 149 13.32 -11.74 22.06
CA HIS A 149 13.32 -10.45 21.36
C HIS A 149 13.16 -9.29 22.36
N ASP A 150 13.83 -8.16 22.10
CA ASP A 150 13.82 -6.99 22.97
C ASP A 150 12.50 -6.18 22.96
N ASN A 151 11.48 -6.62 22.24
CA ASN A 151 10.19 -5.96 22.20
C ASN A 151 9.33 -6.30 23.44
N ASP A 152 8.66 -5.29 23.96
CA ASP A 152 7.78 -5.40 25.13
C ASP A 152 6.39 -6.00 24.79
N PHE A 153 6.11 -6.32 23.53
CA PHE A 153 4.81 -6.83 23.10
C PHE A 153 4.91 -7.86 21.96
N ILE A 154 3.93 -8.73 21.90
CA ILE A 154 3.67 -9.64 20.79
C ILE A 154 2.27 -9.34 20.27
N ALA A 155 2.15 -9.08 18.96
CA ALA A 155 0.85 -9.00 18.30
C ALA A 155 0.31 -10.41 18.04
N LEU A 156 -0.96 -10.64 18.36
CA LEU A 156 -1.64 -11.91 18.17
C LEU A 156 -3.01 -11.68 17.53
N ASP A 157 -3.34 -12.50 16.54
CA ASP A 157 -4.68 -12.59 15.98
C ASP A 157 -5.03 -14.06 15.76
N SER A 158 -6.32 -14.41 15.86
CA SER A 158 -6.80 -15.78 15.76
C SER A 158 -7.81 -15.96 14.64
N GLU A 159 -7.63 -16.99 13.83
CA GLU A 159 -8.58 -17.41 12.80
C GLU A 159 -9.42 -18.57 13.31
N THR A 160 -10.74 -18.45 13.16
CA THR A 160 -11.70 -19.45 13.63
C THR A 160 -12.66 -19.89 12.54
N SER A 161 -13.21 -21.10 12.66
CA SER A 161 -14.17 -21.66 11.70
C SER A 161 -15.58 -21.05 11.78
N GLY A 162 -15.85 -20.15 12.73
CA GLY A 162 -17.14 -19.50 12.89
C GLY A 162 -17.10 -18.25 13.77
N LEU A 163 -18.09 -17.39 13.63
CA LEU A 163 -18.20 -16.12 14.37
C LEU A 163 -18.61 -16.31 15.85
N TYR A 164 -19.18 -17.48 16.20
CA TYR A 164 -19.67 -17.75 17.55
C TYR A 164 -18.69 -18.68 18.28
N PRO A 165 -18.17 -18.29 19.46
CA PRO A 165 -17.18 -19.09 20.20
C PRO A 165 -17.62 -20.49 20.57
N ARG A 166 -18.93 -20.77 20.61
CA ARG A 166 -19.48 -22.08 20.96
C ARG A 166 -19.63 -23.04 19.78
N ASP A 167 -19.63 -22.49 18.56
CA ASP A 167 -19.94 -23.27 17.35
C ASP A 167 -18.72 -23.37 16.43
N GLY A 168 -17.60 -22.78 16.81
CA GLY A 168 -16.37 -22.75 16.03
C GLY A 168 -15.19 -23.37 16.79
N TYR A 169 -14.16 -23.72 16.02
CA TYR A 169 -12.85 -24.13 16.50
C TYR A 169 -11.76 -23.23 15.90
N MET A 170 -10.60 -23.19 16.54
CA MET A 170 -9.46 -22.42 16.08
C MET A 170 -8.83 -23.09 14.86
N LEU A 171 -8.70 -22.35 13.78
CA LEU A 171 -8.03 -22.79 12.56
C LEU A 171 -6.53 -22.49 12.63
N GLY A 172 -6.19 -21.31 13.15
CA GLY A 172 -4.81 -20.87 13.24
C GLY A 172 -4.64 -19.62 14.08
N ILE A 173 -3.39 -19.29 14.33
CA ILE A 173 -2.97 -18.11 15.07
C ILE A 173 -1.91 -17.36 14.26
N SER A 174 -2.13 -16.06 14.04
CA SER A 174 -1.09 -15.17 13.53
C SER A 174 -0.35 -14.53 14.69
N LEU A 175 0.98 -14.62 14.69
CA LEU A 175 1.86 -14.01 15.69
C LEU A 175 2.89 -13.12 15.03
N SER A 176 3.19 -11.98 15.66
CA SER A 176 4.29 -11.10 15.27
C SER A 176 4.94 -10.51 16.52
N TYR A 177 6.24 -10.55 16.60
CA TYR A 177 7.04 -9.95 17.68
C TYR A 177 7.97 -8.84 17.19
N GLU A 178 8.00 -8.61 15.88
CA GLU A 178 8.81 -7.57 15.23
C GLU A 178 8.03 -7.00 14.05
N GLU A 179 8.26 -5.73 13.72
CA GLU A 179 7.66 -5.10 12.55
C GLU A 179 8.07 -5.84 11.26
N GLU A 180 7.13 -6.12 10.39
CA GLU A 180 7.30 -6.90 9.15
C GLU A 180 7.72 -8.37 9.35
N HIS A 181 7.67 -8.89 10.57
CA HIS A 181 8.01 -10.28 10.87
C HIS A 181 6.82 -10.97 11.53
N GLY A 182 6.24 -11.96 10.87
CA GLY A 182 5.06 -12.67 11.36
C GLY A 182 5.03 -14.12 10.93
N ALA A 183 4.31 -14.92 11.70
CA ALA A 183 4.03 -16.29 11.37
C ALA A 183 2.54 -16.59 11.51
N TYR A 184 2.01 -17.40 10.60
CA TYR A 184 0.72 -18.05 10.73
C TYR A 184 0.94 -19.48 11.20
N ILE A 185 0.40 -19.83 12.35
CA ILE A 185 0.49 -21.16 12.96
C ILE A 185 -0.80 -21.90 12.61
N ASP A 186 -0.67 -22.97 11.84
CA ASP A 186 -1.79 -23.85 11.51
C ASP A 186 -2.05 -24.81 12.66
N CYS A 187 -3.15 -24.61 13.38
CA CYS A 187 -3.49 -25.41 14.57
C CYS A 187 -3.81 -26.87 14.25
N GLU A 188 -4.19 -27.20 13.00
CA GLU A 188 -4.46 -28.58 12.59
C GLU A 188 -3.18 -29.40 12.35
N CYS A 189 -2.06 -28.68 12.11
CA CYS A 189 -0.77 -29.30 11.78
C CYS A 189 0.17 -29.44 12.98
N ILE A 190 -0.20 -28.90 14.16
CA ILE A 190 0.60 -28.99 15.38
C ILE A 190 0.30 -30.31 16.11
N ASP A 191 1.33 -31.10 16.37
CA ASP A 191 1.20 -32.36 17.10
C ASP A 191 0.65 -32.16 18.53
N GLU A 192 -0.27 -33.06 18.99
CA GLU A 192 -0.85 -33.05 20.34
C GLU A 192 0.20 -33.09 21.49
N LYS A 193 1.47 -33.36 21.18
CA LYS A 193 2.59 -33.37 22.15
C LYS A 193 3.17 -31.97 22.40
N ALA A 194 2.66 -30.94 21.73
CA ALA A 194 3.07 -29.56 21.91
C ALA A 194 2.24 -28.80 22.97
N GLU A 195 1.28 -29.49 23.65
CA GLU A 195 0.50 -28.97 24.76
C GLU A 195 1.29 -28.90 26.08
#